data_e8889e827dd24c93d26e6d2d08b569fa
#
_entry.id   e8889e827dd24c93d26e6d2d08b569fa
#
_cell.length_a   1.000
_cell.length_b   1.000
_cell.length_c   1.000
_cell.angle_alpha   90.00
_cell.angle_beta   90.00
_cell.angle_gamma   90.00
#
_symmetry.space_group_name_H-M   'P 1'
#
loop_
_entity.id
_entity.type
_entity.pdbx_description
1 polymer ?
#
loop_
_entity_poly.entity_id
_entity_poly.type
_entity_poly.pdbx_seq_one_letter_code
_entity_poly.pdbx_strand_id
1 'polypeptide(L)'
;MKITEQQHNEKKEELMKKCFDCYAENGLTGTGIKALAAACGCTTGNLYCYFKNLDELIIESTAYCMEKVEDEFMEKAPTDPKDVVRFVAEVPYWTAREHGKKYRLMYQVYTHPKYIEHGKKF
;
A
#
# COMPACT_ATOMS: atom_id res chain seq x y z
N MET A 1 -16.26 -14.60 -20.81
CA MET A 1 -16.64 -15.04 -19.45
C MET A 1 -16.64 -13.86 -18.51
N LYS A 2 -17.76 -13.61 -17.85
CA LYS A 2 -17.81 -12.52 -16.85
C LYS A 2 -17.14 -13.01 -15.56
N ILE A 3 -16.18 -12.25 -15.06
CA ILE A 3 -15.62 -12.51 -13.73
C ILE A 3 -16.63 -12.04 -12.69
N THR A 4 -16.69 -12.77 -11.57
CA THR A 4 -17.56 -12.40 -10.46
C THR A 4 -17.03 -11.12 -9.79
N GLU A 5 -17.89 -10.45 -9.04
CA GLU A 5 -17.49 -9.29 -8.24
C GLU A 5 -16.34 -9.64 -7.28
N GLN A 6 -16.39 -10.82 -6.67
CA GLN A 6 -15.34 -11.31 -5.79
C GLN A 6 -14.01 -11.47 -6.54
N GLN A 7 -14.04 -12.07 -7.73
CA GLN A 7 -12.84 -12.25 -8.55
C GLN A 7 -12.26 -10.90 -8.98
N HIS A 8 -13.13 -9.95 -9.32
CA HIS A 8 -12.72 -8.60 -9.67
C HIS A 8 -12.01 -7.91 -8.49
N ASN A 9 -12.56 -8.02 -7.30
CA ASN A 9 -12.01 -7.44 -6.09
C ASN A 9 -10.68 -8.08 -5.71
N GLU A 10 -10.57 -9.40 -5.80
CA GLU A 10 -9.33 -10.13 -5.53
C GLU A 10 -8.23 -9.72 -6.51
N LYS A 11 -8.56 -9.56 -7.77
CA LYS A 11 -7.61 -9.11 -8.80
C LYS A 11 -7.17 -7.67 -8.52
N LYS A 12 -8.10 -6.80 -8.16
CA LYS A 12 -7.80 -5.41 -7.80
C LYS A 12 -6.84 -5.36 -6.61
N GLU A 13 -7.06 -6.17 -5.59
CA GLU A 13 -6.18 -6.25 -4.41
C GLU A 13 -4.77 -6.70 -4.79
N GLU A 14 -4.66 -7.70 -5.66
CA GLU A 14 -3.39 -8.17 -6.17
C GLU A 14 -2.64 -7.06 -6.91
N LEU A 15 -3.36 -6.33 -7.77
CA LEU A 15 -2.79 -5.22 -8.52
C LEU A 15 -2.33 -4.10 -7.59
N MET A 16 -3.12 -3.77 -6.56
CA MET A 16 -2.75 -2.75 -5.58
C MET A 16 -1.46 -3.11 -4.84
N LYS A 17 -1.29 -4.36 -4.44
CA LYS A 17 -0.06 -4.82 -3.79
C LYS A 17 1.15 -4.65 -4.70
N LYS A 18 1.04 -5.07 -5.94
CA LYS A 18 2.13 -4.98 -6.92
C LYS A 18 2.47 -3.54 -7.27
N CYS A 19 1.46 -2.70 -7.45
CA CYS A 19 1.67 -1.27 -7.73
C CYS A 19 2.32 -0.56 -6.55
N PHE A 20 1.86 -0.84 -5.34
CA PHE A 20 2.41 -0.23 -4.13
C PHE A 20 3.89 -0.60 -3.97
N ASP A 21 4.24 -1.87 -4.17
CA ASP A 21 5.63 -2.34 -4.09
C ASP A 21 6.49 -1.66 -5.17
N CYS A 22 5.97 -1.50 -6.37
CA CYS A 22 6.66 -0.82 -7.46
C CYS A 22 6.96 0.64 -7.10
N TYR A 23 5.98 1.36 -6.56
CA TYR A 23 6.18 2.72 -6.08
C TYR A 23 7.19 2.79 -4.93
N ALA A 24 7.12 1.82 -4.01
CA ALA A 24 8.02 1.79 -2.86
C ALA A 24 9.48 1.59 -3.28
N GLU A 25 9.72 0.79 -4.31
CA GLU A 25 11.07 0.54 -4.83
C GLU A 25 11.59 1.71 -5.67
N ASN A 26 10.76 2.33 -6.49
CA ASN A 26 11.19 3.30 -7.50
C ASN A 26 10.90 4.76 -7.13
N GLY A 27 10.13 4.99 -6.07
CA GLY A 27 9.73 6.32 -5.63
C GLY A 27 8.44 6.80 -6.30
N LEU A 28 7.74 7.70 -5.60
CA LEU A 28 6.45 8.23 -6.06
C LEU A 28 6.59 8.95 -7.41
N THR A 29 7.61 9.79 -7.57
CA THR A 29 7.81 10.58 -8.79
C THR A 29 8.51 9.80 -9.89
N GLY A 30 9.21 8.71 -9.55
CA GLY A 30 9.97 7.90 -10.51
C GLY A 30 9.18 6.77 -11.15
N THR A 31 7.88 6.63 -10.83
CA THR A 31 7.07 5.49 -11.24
C THR A 31 5.92 5.96 -12.13
N GLY A 32 5.89 5.50 -13.37
CA GLY A 32 4.82 5.80 -14.33
C GLY A 32 3.95 4.59 -14.62
N ILE A 33 2.90 4.79 -15.41
CA ILE A 33 1.92 3.74 -15.72
C ILE A 33 2.56 2.53 -16.42
N LYS A 34 3.56 2.74 -17.25
CA LYS A 34 4.23 1.63 -17.94
C LYS A 34 4.99 0.73 -16.98
N ALA A 35 5.67 1.34 -15.99
CA ALA A 35 6.37 0.59 -14.94
C ALA A 35 5.40 -0.21 -14.08
N LEU A 36 4.26 0.39 -13.75
CA LEU A 36 3.22 -0.27 -12.97
C LEU A 36 2.62 -1.46 -13.72
N ALA A 37 2.30 -1.27 -15.00
CA ALA A 37 1.77 -2.35 -15.82
C ALA A 37 2.77 -3.50 -15.95
N ALA A 38 4.05 -3.17 -16.16
CA ALA A 38 5.11 -4.19 -16.21
C ALA A 38 5.22 -4.96 -14.90
N ALA A 39 5.18 -4.26 -13.77
CA ALA A 39 5.22 -4.89 -12.45
C ALA A 39 4.03 -5.82 -12.20
N CYS A 40 2.87 -5.47 -12.76
CA CYS A 40 1.65 -6.26 -12.62
C CYS A 40 1.55 -7.38 -13.67
N GLY A 41 2.43 -7.39 -14.68
CA GLY A 41 2.36 -8.35 -15.77
C GLY A 41 1.13 -8.16 -16.64
N CYS A 42 0.67 -6.94 -16.84
CA CYS A 42 -0.52 -6.63 -17.62
C CYS A 42 -0.31 -5.40 -18.51
N THR A 43 -1.32 -5.04 -19.28
CA THR A 43 -1.30 -3.83 -20.12
C THR A 43 -1.73 -2.61 -19.32
N THR A 44 -1.38 -1.40 -19.80
CA THR A 44 -1.83 -0.16 -19.17
C THR A 44 -3.36 -0.05 -19.22
N GLY A 45 -3.98 -0.48 -20.32
CA GLY A 45 -5.43 -0.49 -20.44
C GLY A 45 -6.10 -1.39 -19.40
N ASN A 46 -5.47 -2.53 -19.10
CA ASN A 46 -6.00 -3.44 -18.09
C ASN A 46 -5.97 -2.80 -16.69
N LEU A 47 -4.90 -2.06 -16.36
CA LEU A 47 -4.85 -1.32 -15.09
C LEU A 47 -5.98 -0.29 -15.00
N TYR A 48 -6.25 0.43 -16.09
CA TYR A 48 -7.33 1.43 -16.11
C TYR A 48 -8.74 0.82 -16.07
N CYS A 49 -8.86 -0.50 -16.21
CA CYS A 49 -10.13 -1.18 -15.94
C CYS A 49 -10.44 -1.24 -14.44
N TYR A 50 -9.42 -1.17 -13.59
CA TYR A 50 -9.55 -1.25 -12.14
C TYR A 50 -9.44 0.09 -11.44
N PHE A 51 -8.73 1.05 -12.03
CA PHE A 51 -8.48 2.36 -11.43
C PHE A 51 -8.79 3.45 -12.44
N LYS A 52 -9.56 4.44 -12.03
CA LYS A 52 -10.00 5.53 -12.89
C LYS A 52 -8.82 6.32 -13.44
N ASN A 53 -7.80 6.57 -12.62
CA ASN A 53 -6.60 7.30 -12.98
C ASN A 53 -5.46 6.93 -12.03
N LEU A 54 -4.25 7.46 -12.27
CA LEU A 54 -3.09 7.18 -11.43
C LEU A 54 -3.25 7.71 -10.01
N ASP A 55 -3.96 8.82 -9.83
CA ASP A 55 -4.19 9.39 -8.50
C ASP A 55 -5.01 8.44 -7.64
N GLU A 56 -6.09 7.90 -8.18
CA GLU A 56 -6.89 6.90 -7.48
C GLU A 56 -6.11 5.62 -7.22
N LEU A 57 -5.30 5.20 -8.20
CA LEU A 57 -4.46 4.01 -8.04
C LEU A 57 -3.54 4.14 -6.85
N ILE A 58 -2.78 5.25 -6.75
CA ILE A 58 -1.82 5.42 -5.64
C ILE A 58 -2.53 5.59 -4.29
N ILE A 59 -3.62 6.34 -4.25
CA ILE A 59 -4.38 6.55 -3.02
C ILE A 59 -4.96 5.23 -2.51
N GLU A 60 -5.65 4.49 -3.36
CA GLU A 60 -6.27 3.22 -3.00
C GLU A 60 -5.22 2.16 -2.62
N SER A 61 -4.13 2.09 -3.38
CA SER A 61 -3.05 1.13 -3.12
C SER A 61 -2.37 1.41 -1.78
N THR A 62 -2.10 2.68 -1.49
CA THR A 62 -1.46 3.09 -0.25
C THR A 62 -2.37 2.76 0.95
N ALA A 63 -3.64 3.14 0.88
CA ALA A 63 -4.60 2.86 1.95
C ALA A 63 -4.73 1.37 2.21
N TYR A 64 -4.89 0.57 1.15
CA TYR A 64 -5.04 -0.88 1.27
C TYR A 64 -3.80 -1.54 1.87
N CYS A 65 -2.62 -1.22 1.35
CA CYS A 65 -1.38 -1.85 1.79
C CYS A 65 -0.99 -1.43 3.20
N MET A 66 -1.23 -0.18 3.59
CA MET A 66 -0.93 0.28 4.95
C MET A 66 -1.92 -0.30 5.95
N GLU A 67 -3.16 -0.52 5.56
CA GLU A 67 -4.13 -1.24 6.39
C GLU A 67 -3.67 -2.67 6.68
N LYS A 68 -3.08 -3.35 5.69
CA LYS A 68 -2.52 -4.69 5.88
C LYS A 68 -1.33 -4.69 6.84
N VAL A 69 -0.47 -3.67 6.77
CA VAL A 69 0.64 -3.51 7.72
C VAL A 69 0.11 -3.30 9.14
N GLU A 70 -0.93 -2.48 9.28
CA GLU A 70 -1.58 -2.24 10.58
C GLU A 70 -2.21 -3.52 11.13
N ASP A 71 -2.89 -4.31 10.28
CA ASP A 71 -3.47 -5.59 10.69
C ASP A 71 -2.38 -6.54 11.21
N GLU A 72 -1.25 -6.61 10.51
CA GLU A 72 -0.11 -7.43 10.94
C GLU A 72 0.44 -6.98 12.29
N PHE A 73 0.54 -5.66 12.48
CA PHE A 73 0.95 -5.09 13.75
C PHE A 73 0.00 -5.50 14.88
N MET A 74 -1.30 -5.39 14.66
CA MET A 74 -2.31 -5.74 15.66
C MET A 74 -2.30 -7.23 15.99
N GLU A 75 -2.03 -8.09 15.01
CA GLU A 75 -1.90 -9.53 15.24
C GLU A 75 -0.71 -9.88 16.14
N LYS A 76 0.38 -9.11 16.04
CA LYS A 76 1.61 -9.32 16.81
C LYS A 76 1.56 -8.67 18.19
N ALA A 77 0.58 -7.78 18.44
CA ALA A 77 0.49 -7.06 19.71
C ALA A 77 0.18 -8.04 20.84
N PRO A 78 0.99 -8.03 21.92
CA PRO A 78 0.76 -8.93 23.05
C PRO A 78 -0.43 -8.50 23.89
N THR A 79 -1.05 -9.47 24.57
CA THR A 79 -2.17 -9.22 25.47
C THR A 79 -1.71 -9.04 26.91
N ASP A 80 -0.54 -9.58 27.27
CA ASP A 80 0.02 -9.46 28.62
C ASP A 80 0.68 -8.09 28.80
N PRO A 81 0.28 -7.30 29.83
CA PRO A 81 0.89 -5.98 30.07
C PRO A 81 2.40 -5.99 30.23
N LYS A 82 2.99 -7.09 30.71
CA LYS A 82 4.44 -7.23 30.87
C LYS A 82 5.16 -7.16 29.51
N ASP A 83 4.52 -7.69 28.47
CA ASP A 83 5.10 -7.79 27.15
C ASP A 83 4.83 -6.54 26.31
N VAL A 84 3.84 -5.72 26.68
CA VAL A 84 3.45 -4.52 25.94
C VAL A 84 4.60 -3.50 25.87
N VAL A 85 5.28 -3.24 26.99
CA VAL A 85 6.37 -2.27 27.04
C VAL A 85 7.50 -2.69 26.10
N ARG A 86 7.88 -3.97 26.14
CA ARG A 86 8.92 -4.53 25.29
C ARG A 86 8.50 -4.44 23.82
N PHE A 87 7.26 -4.80 23.51
CA PHE A 87 6.71 -4.74 22.16
C PHE A 87 6.78 -3.32 21.61
N VAL A 88 6.31 -2.33 22.38
CA VAL A 88 6.34 -0.91 21.99
C VAL A 88 7.78 -0.44 21.74
N ALA A 89 8.74 -0.87 22.57
CA ALA A 89 10.14 -0.51 22.40
C ALA A 89 10.75 -1.13 21.13
N GLU A 90 10.33 -2.32 20.73
CA GLU A 90 10.86 -3.04 19.57
C GLU A 90 10.18 -2.67 18.25
N VAL A 91 8.94 -2.16 18.30
CA VAL A 91 8.14 -1.83 17.11
C VAL A 91 8.86 -0.91 16.11
N PRO A 92 9.50 0.20 16.52
CA PRO A 92 10.18 1.06 15.55
C PRO A 92 11.26 0.33 14.74
N TYR A 93 11.99 -0.55 15.38
CA TYR A 93 13.04 -1.33 14.70
C TYR A 93 12.45 -2.35 13.75
N TRP A 94 11.42 -3.06 14.18
CA TRP A 94 10.74 -4.03 13.37
C TRP A 94 10.07 -3.38 12.15
N THR A 95 9.35 -2.29 12.35
CA THR A 95 8.68 -1.59 11.24
C THR A 95 9.67 -1.00 10.25
N ALA A 96 10.79 -0.45 10.72
CA ALA A 96 11.82 0.08 9.85
C ALA A 96 12.47 -1.03 9.02
N ARG A 97 12.73 -2.18 9.63
CA ARG A 97 13.37 -3.33 8.96
C ARG A 97 12.44 -4.00 7.95
N GLU A 98 11.20 -4.28 8.35
CA GLU A 98 10.25 -5.04 7.53
C GLU A 98 9.47 -4.17 6.54
N HIS A 99 9.16 -2.93 6.91
CA HIS A 99 8.23 -2.08 6.17
C HIS A 99 8.74 -0.65 5.94
N GLY A 100 10.06 -0.41 6.08
CA GLY A 100 10.61 0.95 5.98
C GLY A 100 10.27 1.65 4.67
N LYS A 101 10.38 0.94 3.54
CA LYS A 101 10.07 1.51 2.22
C LYS A 101 8.58 1.84 2.07
N LYS A 102 7.71 1.03 2.66
CA LYS A 102 6.26 1.25 2.64
C LYS A 102 5.89 2.50 3.44
N TYR A 103 6.47 2.68 4.62
CA TYR A 103 6.24 3.88 5.42
C TYR A 103 6.79 5.13 4.75
N ARG A 104 7.94 5.04 4.10
CA ARG A 104 8.50 6.16 3.33
C ARG A 104 7.54 6.59 2.24
N LEU A 105 7.03 5.63 1.47
CA LEU A 105 6.07 5.89 0.40
C LEU A 105 4.77 6.48 0.97
N MET A 106 4.26 5.93 2.06
CA MET A 106 3.07 6.44 2.73
C MET A 106 3.24 7.93 3.08
N TYR A 107 4.38 8.30 3.67
CA TYR A 107 4.67 9.70 3.97
C TYR A 107 4.71 10.55 2.72
N GLN A 108 5.34 10.07 1.65
CA GLN A 108 5.40 10.81 0.39
C GLN A 108 4.00 11.06 -0.18
N VAL A 109 3.13 10.06 -0.15
CA VAL A 109 1.76 10.17 -0.66
C VAL A 109 0.94 11.14 0.19
N TYR A 110 0.89 10.92 1.51
CA TYR A 110 0.02 11.67 2.39
C TYR A 110 0.50 13.09 2.71
N THR A 111 1.75 13.42 2.43
CA THR A 111 2.27 14.78 2.56
C THR A 111 2.32 15.52 1.21
N HIS A 112 2.08 14.82 0.12
CA HIS A 112 2.03 15.44 -1.20
C HIS A 112 0.83 16.39 -1.27
N PRO A 113 0.99 17.64 -1.76
CA PRO A 113 -0.12 18.61 -1.80
C PRO A 113 -1.39 18.09 -2.48
N LYS A 114 -1.23 17.21 -3.46
CA LYS A 114 -2.33 16.63 -4.21
C LYS A 114 -3.15 15.61 -3.42
N TYR A 115 -2.51 14.92 -2.44
CA TYR A 115 -3.12 13.79 -1.72
C TYR A 115 -3.30 14.03 -0.22
N ILE A 116 -2.89 15.16 0.28
CA ILE A 116 -2.84 15.42 1.73
C ILE A 116 -4.21 15.28 2.42
N GLU A 117 -5.28 15.62 1.72
CA GLU A 117 -6.64 15.49 2.28
C GLU A 117 -7.01 14.03 2.58
N HIS A 118 -6.46 13.10 1.84
CA HIS A 118 -6.69 11.67 2.07
C HIS A 118 -5.95 11.18 3.31
N GLY A 119 -4.76 11.72 3.57
CA GLY A 119 -3.97 11.38 4.75
C GLY A 119 -4.60 11.81 6.06
N LYS A 120 -5.41 12.87 6.05
CA LYS A 120 -6.10 13.36 7.24
C LYS A 120 -7.13 12.38 7.80
N LYS A 121 -7.49 11.36 7.05
CA LYS A 121 -8.46 10.34 7.47
C LYS A 121 -7.82 9.21 8.28
N PHE A 122 -6.53 9.22 8.44
CA PHE A 122 -5.77 8.20 9.15
C PHE A 122 -5.21 8.67 10.48
#